data_38f566547b0cae2e87714149e868ca9f
#
_entry.id   38f566547b0cae2e87714149e868ca9f
#
_cell.length_a   1.000
_cell.length_b   1.000
_cell.length_c   1.000
_cell.angle_alpha   90.00
_cell.angle_beta   90.00
_cell.angle_gamma   90.00
#
_symmetry.space_group_name_H-M   'P 1'
#
loop_
_entity.id
_entity.type
_entity.pdbx_description
1 polymer ?
#
loop_
_entity_poly.entity_id
_entity_poly.type
_entity_poly.pdbx_seq_one_letter_code
_entity_poly.pdbx_strand_id
1 'polypeptide(L)'
;MALIDADPENPPEGQVKMDPIVDNFIIGADGVIGMSKDTGNIPLEVPAVIRGIAKRKVIQRCKEEGRDWYYIDTGYFGNGKTKLYHRITRNNMQYTGKIHENCPDDRFVQTGVTLTKYRPGDCILVCPPSQKAMNYWGLDLQEWLKITVDDIKKHTDRPVVIREKAGRDVRVNHDTMEMALNRNVHCMVTFNSIAAVESLIYGKPVFTMGPTGTNAAEPLSNTDLANIDNPFMPSMDEVRNLLCNLAYQQFTVHEMRSGYAWERLNNNVF
;
A
#
# COMPACT_ATOMS: atom_id res chain seq x y z
N MET A 1 10.17 18.85 -11.46
CA MET A 1 8.96 19.67 -11.23
C MET A 1 7.74 18.79 -11.15
N ALA A 2 6.99 18.86 -10.11
CA ALA A 2 5.86 17.95 -9.87
C ALA A 2 4.55 18.71 -9.89
N LEU A 3 3.50 18.10 -10.44
CA LEU A 3 2.16 18.64 -10.49
C LEU A 3 1.25 17.97 -9.52
N ILE A 4 0.32 18.72 -9.00
CA ILE A 4 -0.73 18.22 -8.15
C ILE A 4 -2.04 18.21 -8.89
N ASP A 5 -2.80 17.18 -8.59
CA ASP A 5 -4.16 17.07 -9.02
C ASP A 5 -5.16 17.74 -8.07
N ALA A 6 -6.06 18.49 -8.66
CA ALA A 6 -7.36 18.73 -8.12
C ALA A 6 -8.37 17.81 -8.83
N ASP A 7 -9.31 17.24 -8.09
CA ASP A 7 -10.38 16.41 -8.62
C ASP A 7 -11.14 17.12 -9.75
N PRO A 8 -11.05 16.65 -11.01
CA PRO A 8 -11.68 17.33 -12.13
C PRO A 8 -13.22 17.24 -12.10
N GLU A 9 -13.81 16.39 -11.28
CA GLU A 9 -15.27 16.16 -11.29
C GLU A 9 -16.06 17.05 -10.32
N ASN A 10 -15.43 17.64 -9.29
CA ASN A 10 -16.12 18.55 -8.37
C ASN A 10 -15.16 19.44 -7.57
N PRO A 11 -14.60 20.50 -8.14
CA PRO A 11 -14.05 21.56 -7.30
C PRO A 11 -15.22 22.38 -6.79
N PRO A 12 -15.41 22.56 -5.48
CA PRO A 12 -16.29 23.61 -5.00
C PRO A 12 -15.77 24.94 -5.55
N GLU A 13 -16.66 25.74 -6.14
CA GLU A 13 -16.30 27.08 -6.62
C GLU A 13 -15.58 27.82 -5.49
N GLY A 14 -14.34 28.20 -5.73
CA GLY A 14 -13.57 29.09 -4.87
C GLY A 14 -12.67 28.47 -3.79
N GLN A 15 -12.61 27.15 -3.58
CA GLN A 15 -11.70 26.54 -2.61
C GLN A 15 -10.84 25.45 -3.23
N VAL A 16 -9.58 25.81 -3.48
CA VAL A 16 -8.50 24.85 -3.67
C VAL A 16 -8.22 24.19 -2.32
N LYS A 17 -8.70 22.99 -2.11
CA LYS A 17 -8.32 22.23 -0.93
C LYS A 17 -6.91 21.67 -1.14
N MET A 18 -5.92 22.45 -0.72
CA MET A 18 -4.53 22.00 -0.69
C MET A 18 -4.43 20.74 0.17
N ASP A 19 -3.69 19.75 -0.31
CA ASP A 19 -3.31 18.57 0.47
C ASP A 19 -1.91 18.77 1.05
N PRO A 20 -1.77 19.09 2.36
CA PRO A 20 -0.47 19.42 2.95
C PRO A 20 0.59 18.33 2.76
N ILE A 21 0.19 17.07 2.59
CA ILE A 21 1.13 15.97 2.37
C ILE A 21 1.71 16.07 0.95
N VAL A 22 0.87 16.27 -0.04
CA VAL A 22 1.28 16.44 -1.44
C VAL A 22 2.12 17.70 -1.59
N ASP A 23 1.68 18.82 -1.00
CA ASP A 23 2.38 20.10 -1.06
C ASP A 23 3.81 20.01 -0.51
N ASN A 24 3.99 19.33 0.64
CA ASN A 24 5.33 19.16 1.22
C ASN A 24 6.25 18.30 0.34
N PHE A 25 5.73 17.29 -0.34
CA PHE A 25 6.53 16.50 -1.28
C PHE A 25 6.96 17.33 -2.50
N ILE A 26 6.08 18.18 -3.04
CA ILE A 26 6.36 19.04 -4.17
C ILE A 26 7.36 20.13 -3.81
N ILE A 27 7.23 20.76 -2.63
CA ILE A 27 8.19 21.73 -2.14
C ILE A 27 9.58 21.10 -2.06
N GLY A 28 9.70 19.90 -1.51
CA GLY A 28 10.98 19.20 -1.42
C GLY A 28 11.56 18.76 -2.77
N ALA A 29 10.74 18.69 -3.80
CA ALA A 29 11.16 18.42 -5.19
C ALA A 29 11.53 19.71 -5.97
N ASP A 30 11.62 20.87 -5.30
CA ASP A 30 11.71 22.19 -5.93
C ASP A 30 10.61 22.41 -7.00
N GLY A 31 9.47 21.76 -6.78
CA GLY A 31 8.34 21.81 -7.69
C GLY A 31 7.45 23.03 -7.46
N VAL A 32 6.70 23.37 -8.48
CA VAL A 32 5.66 24.41 -8.39
C VAL A 32 4.33 23.71 -8.12
N ILE A 33 3.64 24.15 -7.08
CA ILE A 33 2.28 23.72 -6.79
C ILE A 33 1.37 24.25 -7.88
N GLY A 34 0.97 23.38 -8.79
CA GLY A 34 0.03 23.69 -9.87
C GLY A 34 -1.24 22.88 -9.71
N MET A 35 -2.37 23.46 -10.05
CA MET A 35 -3.65 22.75 -10.07
C MET A 35 -3.97 22.34 -11.49
N SER A 36 -4.17 21.07 -11.70
CA SER A 36 -4.46 20.55 -13.01
C SER A 36 -5.96 20.49 -13.31
N LYS A 37 -6.62 21.63 -13.44
CA LYS A 37 -7.82 21.66 -14.28
C LYS A 37 -7.48 21.46 -15.76
N ASP A 38 -6.19 21.57 -16.13
CA ASP A 38 -5.75 21.65 -17.51
C ASP A 38 -4.41 20.93 -17.72
N THR A 39 -4.41 19.58 -17.52
CA THR A 39 -3.21 18.78 -17.80
C THR A 39 -2.82 18.82 -19.28
N GLY A 40 -3.73 19.24 -20.17
CA GLY A 40 -3.47 19.36 -21.61
C GLY A 40 -2.39 20.39 -21.99
N ASN A 41 -2.11 21.35 -21.10
CA ASN A 41 -1.10 22.40 -21.31
C ASN A 41 0.18 22.18 -20.51
N ILE A 42 0.30 21.05 -19.82
CA ILE A 42 1.47 20.77 -18.98
C ILE A 42 2.40 19.82 -19.73
N PRO A 43 3.70 20.17 -19.88
CA PRO A 43 4.66 19.29 -20.53
C PRO A 43 4.66 17.86 -19.95
N LEU A 44 4.80 16.84 -20.81
CA LEU A 44 4.73 15.43 -20.40
C LEU A 44 5.87 15.03 -19.45
N GLU A 45 7.00 15.70 -19.54
CA GLU A 45 8.15 15.51 -18.66
C GLU A 45 7.92 15.99 -17.22
N VAL A 46 6.83 16.72 -16.97
CA VAL A 46 6.44 17.14 -15.62
C VAL A 46 5.60 16.05 -14.97
N PRO A 47 6.10 15.37 -13.93
CA PRO A 47 5.36 14.27 -13.30
C PRO A 47 4.17 14.77 -12.49
N ALA A 48 3.15 13.92 -12.38
CA ALA A 48 2.01 14.16 -11.50
C ALA A 48 2.26 13.62 -10.08
N VAL A 49 1.77 14.31 -9.05
CA VAL A 49 1.74 13.82 -7.67
C VAL A 49 0.30 13.57 -7.26
N ILE A 50 0.00 12.35 -6.84
CA ILE A 50 -1.35 11.87 -6.62
C ILE A 50 -1.45 11.28 -5.21
N ARG A 51 -2.47 11.69 -4.43
CA ARG A 51 -2.72 11.12 -3.12
C ARG A 51 -3.99 10.29 -3.09
N GLY A 52 -3.78 8.98 -2.82
CA GLY A 52 -4.85 8.02 -2.62
C GLY A 52 -5.59 7.61 -3.91
N ILE A 53 -6.18 6.42 -3.86
CA ILE A 53 -6.79 5.76 -5.03
C ILE A 53 -8.11 6.44 -5.49
N ALA A 54 -8.64 7.38 -4.72
CA ALA A 54 -9.81 8.15 -5.15
C ALA A 54 -9.56 8.94 -6.45
N LYS A 55 -8.30 9.24 -6.73
CA LYS A 55 -7.83 9.94 -7.94
C LYS A 55 -7.55 9.00 -9.12
N ARG A 56 -8.26 7.89 -9.21
CA ARG A 56 -8.04 6.84 -10.23
C ARG A 56 -8.03 7.34 -11.68
N LYS A 57 -8.86 8.33 -12.00
CA LYS A 57 -8.92 8.91 -13.36
C LYS A 57 -7.61 9.62 -13.73
N VAL A 58 -6.97 10.28 -12.76
CA VAL A 58 -5.67 10.93 -12.98
C VAL A 58 -4.58 9.89 -13.18
N ILE A 59 -4.58 8.81 -12.38
CA ILE A 59 -3.64 7.70 -12.56
C ILE A 59 -3.80 7.09 -13.96
N GLN A 60 -5.05 6.85 -14.37
CA GLN A 60 -5.37 6.32 -15.70
C GLN A 60 -4.85 7.23 -16.80
N ARG A 61 -5.13 8.54 -16.71
CA ARG A 61 -4.66 9.53 -17.66
C ARG A 61 -3.14 9.60 -17.74
N CYS A 62 -2.43 9.61 -16.61
CA CYS A 62 -0.97 9.55 -16.61
C CYS A 62 -0.43 8.33 -17.35
N LYS A 63 -1.06 7.16 -17.17
CA LYS A 63 -0.69 5.94 -17.90
C LYS A 63 -0.94 6.05 -19.41
N GLU A 64 -2.07 6.61 -19.82
CA GLU A 64 -2.44 6.81 -21.22
C GLU A 64 -1.51 7.81 -21.92
N GLU A 65 -1.09 8.86 -21.22
CA GLU A 65 -0.18 9.90 -21.72
C GLU A 65 1.30 9.48 -21.66
N GLY A 66 1.65 8.38 -20.97
CA GLY A 66 3.04 8.02 -20.67
C GLY A 66 3.73 8.98 -19.72
N ARG A 67 2.96 9.71 -18.90
CA ARG A 67 3.44 10.67 -17.91
C ARG A 67 3.88 9.95 -16.64
N ASP A 68 5.03 10.29 -16.11
CA ASP A 68 5.45 9.84 -14.78
C ASP A 68 4.52 10.39 -13.70
N TRP A 69 4.28 9.58 -12.68
CA TRP A 69 3.48 9.97 -11.53
C TRP A 69 4.01 9.39 -10.23
N TYR A 70 3.87 10.15 -9.15
CA TYR A 70 4.19 9.75 -7.80
C TYR A 70 2.89 9.54 -7.02
N TYR A 71 2.76 8.35 -6.44
CA TYR A 71 1.59 7.98 -5.64
C TYR A 71 1.92 8.05 -4.16
N ILE A 72 1.14 8.82 -3.42
CA ILE A 72 1.29 8.99 -1.97
C ILE A 72 0.07 8.37 -1.27
N ASP A 73 0.32 7.49 -0.29
CA ASP A 73 -0.73 6.96 0.59
C ASP A 73 -0.14 6.62 1.98
N THR A 74 -0.94 6.08 2.89
CA THR A 74 -0.49 5.62 4.21
C THR A 74 0.72 4.69 4.07
N GLY A 75 1.73 4.88 4.91
CA GLY A 75 2.93 4.03 4.95
C GLY A 75 2.61 2.56 5.21
N TYR A 76 3.55 1.70 4.92
CA TYR A 76 3.38 0.25 5.05
C TYR A 76 3.20 -0.19 6.49
N PHE A 77 3.95 0.40 7.42
CA PHE A 77 3.96 0.06 8.85
C PHE A 77 4.49 1.23 9.70
N GLY A 78 4.48 1.07 11.03
CA GLY A 78 5.01 2.07 11.97
C GLY A 78 4.09 3.25 12.24
N ASN A 79 2.86 3.25 11.72
CA ASN A 79 1.97 4.41 11.83
C ASN A 79 1.17 4.49 13.13
N GLY A 80 0.91 3.38 13.80
CA GLY A 80 0.12 3.36 15.03
C GLY A 80 -1.18 4.15 14.92
N LYS A 81 -1.47 4.98 15.94
CA LYS A 81 -2.63 5.88 15.96
C LYS A 81 -2.42 7.13 15.09
N THR A 82 -1.19 7.54 14.88
CA THR A 82 -0.81 8.69 14.04
C THR A 82 -0.46 8.22 12.63
N LYS A 83 -0.61 9.09 11.63
CA LYS A 83 -0.11 8.85 10.28
C LYS A 83 1.26 9.50 10.14
N LEU A 84 2.27 8.90 10.77
CA LEU A 84 3.63 9.43 10.75
C LEU A 84 4.28 9.23 9.37
N TYR A 85 4.15 8.02 8.82
CA TYR A 85 4.76 7.65 7.55
C TYR A 85 3.75 7.60 6.42
N HIS A 86 4.18 8.04 5.25
CA HIS A 86 3.48 7.94 3.99
C HIS A 86 4.38 7.22 2.99
N ARG A 87 3.87 6.18 2.34
CA ARG A 87 4.60 5.58 1.20
C ARG A 87 4.51 6.50 0.01
N ILE A 88 5.60 6.56 -0.74
CA ILE A 88 5.66 7.25 -2.03
C ILE A 88 6.26 6.28 -3.03
N THR A 89 5.57 6.08 -4.14
CA THR A 89 6.02 5.18 -5.20
C THR A 89 5.90 5.86 -6.56
N ARG A 90 6.83 5.59 -7.47
CA ARG A 90 6.80 6.11 -8.83
C ARG A 90 6.13 5.09 -9.75
N ASN A 91 5.16 5.54 -10.55
CA ASN A 91 4.46 4.76 -11.57
C ASN A 91 3.75 3.48 -11.06
N ASN A 92 3.58 3.34 -9.77
CA ASN A 92 2.82 2.26 -9.14
C ASN A 92 2.17 2.75 -7.83
N MET A 93 1.21 1.99 -7.30
CA MET A 93 0.54 2.31 -6.03
C MET A 93 1.21 1.69 -4.81
N GLN A 94 2.06 0.69 -5.02
CA GLN A 94 2.91 0.09 -4.00
C GLN A 94 4.30 -0.17 -4.58
N TYR A 95 5.29 -0.30 -3.70
CA TYR A 95 6.63 -0.67 -4.14
C TYR A 95 6.66 -2.13 -4.58
N THR A 96 7.05 -2.34 -5.82
CA THR A 96 7.21 -3.66 -6.45
C THR A 96 8.54 -3.74 -7.19
N GLY A 97 9.47 -2.86 -6.81
CA GLY A 97 10.82 -2.85 -7.34
C GLY A 97 11.70 -3.97 -6.75
N LYS A 98 12.95 -3.95 -7.13
CA LYS A 98 13.95 -4.92 -6.66
C LYS A 98 14.09 -4.85 -5.13
N ILE A 99 14.06 -6.02 -4.48
CA ILE A 99 14.42 -6.16 -3.07
C ILE A 99 15.93 -6.36 -2.98
N HIS A 100 16.60 -5.46 -2.31
CA HIS A 100 18.04 -5.49 -2.10
C HIS A 100 18.36 -6.33 -0.86
N GLU A 101 19.23 -7.33 -1.00
CA GLU A 101 19.57 -8.28 0.09
C GLU A 101 20.25 -7.61 1.29
N ASN A 102 21.05 -6.57 1.05
CA ASN A 102 21.81 -5.87 2.07
C ASN A 102 21.24 -4.47 2.34
N CYS A 103 19.92 -4.31 2.31
CA CYS A 103 19.29 -3.04 2.63
C CYS A 103 19.57 -2.67 4.09
N PRO A 104 20.08 -1.46 4.38
CA PRO A 104 20.29 -1.01 5.75
C PRO A 104 18.99 -1.08 6.58
N ASP A 105 19.11 -1.38 7.85
CA ASP A 105 17.95 -1.57 8.74
C ASP A 105 17.63 -0.35 9.61
N ASP A 106 18.42 0.70 9.52
CA ASP A 106 18.29 1.92 10.31
C ASP A 106 16.90 2.54 10.27
N ARG A 107 16.32 2.65 9.06
CA ARG A 107 14.97 3.17 8.87
C ARG A 107 13.88 2.21 9.40
N PHE A 108 14.09 0.91 9.24
CA PHE A 108 13.18 -0.09 9.80
C PHE A 108 13.19 -0.02 11.34
N VAL A 109 14.37 0.03 11.96
CA VAL A 109 14.54 0.13 13.42
C VAL A 109 13.87 1.40 13.97
N GLN A 110 13.97 2.53 13.29
CA GLN A 110 13.31 3.80 13.67
C GLN A 110 11.77 3.68 13.74
N THR A 111 11.15 2.76 13.03
CA THR A 111 9.69 2.58 13.09
C THR A 111 9.20 1.96 14.39
N GLY A 112 10.10 1.35 15.17
CA GLY A 112 9.76 0.61 16.41
C GLY A 112 8.96 -0.67 16.18
N VAL A 113 8.80 -1.11 14.93
CA VAL A 113 8.06 -2.34 14.60
C VAL A 113 8.91 -3.56 14.94
N THR A 114 8.30 -4.53 15.63
CA THR A 114 8.91 -5.81 15.96
C THR A 114 8.22 -6.95 15.22
N LEU A 115 9.01 -7.91 14.74
CA LEU A 115 8.51 -9.10 14.08
C LEU A 115 8.00 -10.12 15.09
N THR A 116 6.87 -10.72 14.77
CA THR A 116 6.32 -11.84 15.55
C THR A 116 6.69 -13.17 14.89
N LYS A 117 7.12 -14.14 15.69
CA LYS A 117 7.35 -15.51 15.19
C LYS A 117 6.05 -16.12 14.70
N TYR A 118 6.16 -16.96 13.68
CA TYR A 118 5.03 -17.75 13.20
C TYR A 118 4.36 -18.52 14.35
N ARG A 119 3.05 -18.48 14.36
CA ARG A 119 2.19 -19.29 15.23
C ARG A 119 1.09 -19.89 14.36
N PRO A 120 0.90 -21.21 14.41
CA PRO A 120 -0.20 -21.85 13.71
C PRO A 120 -1.54 -21.29 14.19
N GLY A 121 -2.54 -21.41 13.37
CA GLY A 121 -3.91 -21.02 13.69
C GLY A 121 -4.89 -21.89 12.90
N ASP A 122 -6.19 -21.70 13.15
CA ASP A 122 -7.23 -22.57 12.59
C ASP A 122 -8.10 -21.89 11.55
N CYS A 123 -8.16 -20.56 11.49
CA CYS A 123 -9.04 -19.86 10.58
C CYS A 123 -8.29 -19.13 9.47
N ILE A 124 -8.96 -18.98 8.33
CA ILE A 124 -8.50 -18.17 7.20
C ILE A 124 -9.08 -16.76 7.35
N LEU A 125 -8.22 -15.73 7.43
CA LEU A 125 -8.65 -14.34 7.52
C LEU A 125 -8.70 -13.72 6.11
N VAL A 126 -9.88 -13.45 5.59
CA VAL A 126 -10.06 -12.74 4.32
C VAL A 126 -10.20 -11.25 4.60
N CYS A 127 -9.27 -10.45 4.07
CA CYS A 127 -9.29 -8.99 4.14
C CYS A 127 -9.60 -8.42 2.75
N PRO A 128 -10.87 -8.16 2.43
CA PRO A 128 -11.25 -7.62 1.12
C PRO A 128 -10.68 -6.21 0.92
N PRO A 129 -10.42 -5.81 -0.33
CA PRO A 129 -10.03 -4.44 -0.66
C PRO A 129 -11.17 -3.46 -0.40
N SER A 130 -10.87 -2.16 -0.40
CA SER A 130 -11.93 -1.17 -0.35
C SER A 130 -12.69 -1.09 -1.68
N GLN A 131 -13.97 -0.65 -1.64
CA GLN A 131 -14.75 -0.41 -2.87
C GLN A 131 -14.01 0.53 -3.86
N LYS A 132 -13.28 1.54 -3.35
CA LYS A 132 -12.47 2.44 -4.19
C LYS A 132 -11.37 1.72 -4.94
N ALA A 133 -10.74 0.72 -4.30
CA ALA A 133 -9.71 -0.09 -4.94
C ALA A 133 -10.33 -1.00 -6.02
N MET A 134 -11.46 -1.65 -5.74
CA MET A 134 -12.15 -2.47 -6.73
C MET A 134 -12.62 -1.65 -7.93
N ASN A 135 -13.16 -0.46 -7.70
CA ASN A 135 -13.55 0.46 -8.78
C ASN A 135 -12.36 0.88 -9.67
N TYR A 136 -11.15 0.96 -9.11
CA TYR A 136 -9.94 1.21 -9.92
C TYR A 136 -9.64 0.06 -10.88
N TRP A 137 -9.83 -1.16 -10.40
CA TRP A 137 -9.58 -2.38 -11.19
C TRP A 137 -10.77 -2.78 -12.09
N GLY A 138 -11.89 -2.04 -12.03
CA GLY A 138 -13.10 -2.38 -12.78
C GLY A 138 -13.78 -3.66 -12.31
N LEU A 139 -13.59 -4.03 -11.04
CA LEU A 139 -14.10 -5.26 -10.43
C LEU A 139 -15.22 -4.96 -9.42
N ASP A 140 -16.14 -5.90 -9.27
CA ASP A 140 -17.14 -5.87 -8.19
C ASP A 140 -16.58 -6.51 -6.91
N LEU A 141 -16.77 -5.83 -5.79
CA LEU A 141 -16.25 -6.28 -4.49
C LEU A 141 -16.95 -7.55 -3.99
N GLN A 142 -18.26 -7.64 -4.15
CA GLN A 142 -19.03 -8.77 -3.64
C GLN A 142 -18.79 -10.02 -4.48
N GLU A 143 -18.68 -9.85 -5.79
CA GLU A 143 -18.32 -10.92 -6.71
C GLU A 143 -16.92 -11.46 -6.41
N TRP A 144 -15.92 -10.57 -6.27
CA TRP A 144 -14.56 -10.98 -5.89
C TRP A 144 -14.54 -11.73 -4.57
N LEU A 145 -15.25 -11.23 -3.57
CA LEU A 145 -15.30 -11.85 -2.25
C LEU A 145 -15.95 -13.23 -2.32
N LYS A 146 -17.06 -13.36 -3.05
CA LYS A 146 -17.74 -14.62 -3.26
C LYS A 146 -16.83 -15.64 -3.94
N ILE A 147 -16.21 -15.27 -5.07
CA ILE A 147 -15.31 -16.15 -5.83
C ILE A 147 -14.15 -16.60 -4.95
N THR A 148 -13.52 -15.67 -4.21
CA THR A 148 -12.37 -15.96 -3.34
C THR A 148 -12.75 -16.92 -2.22
N VAL A 149 -13.89 -16.70 -1.55
CA VAL A 149 -14.36 -17.59 -0.45
C VAL A 149 -14.76 -18.95 -0.97
N ASP A 150 -15.45 -19.01 -2.13
CA ASP A 150 -15.84 -20.27 -2.74
C ASP A 150 -14.60 -21.08 -3.18
N ASP A 151 -13.56 -20.39 -3.64
CA ASP A 151 -12.30 -21.05 -4.02
C ASP A 151 -11.52 -21.56 -2.78
N ILE A 152 -11.40 -20.77 -1.73
CA ILE A 152 -10.82 -21.21 -0.47
C ILE A 152 -11.49 -22.50 0.02
N LYS A 153 -12.81 -22.55 0.02
CA LYS A 153 -13.59 -23.71 0.52
C LYS A 153 -13.43 -24.99 -0.30
N LYS A 154 -12.85 -24.93 -1.50
CA LYS A 154 -12.49 -26.15 -2.28
C LYS A 154 -11.23 -26.82 -1.72
N HIS A 155 -10.40 -26.08 -0.98
CA HIS A 155 -9.05 -26.50 -0.62
C HIS A 155 -8.85 -26.66 0.89
N THR A 156 -9.82 -26.24 1.73
CA THR A 156 -9.72 -26.36 3.19
C THR A 156 -11.08 -26.35 3.85
N ASP A 157 -11.20 -27.09 4.96
CA ASP A 157 -12.36 -27.07 5.87
C ASP A 157 -12.21 -26.00 6.98
N ARG A 158 -11.13 -25.23 6.98
CA ARG A 158 -10.90 -24.18 8.00
C ARG A 158 -11.99 -23.12 7.96
N PRO A 159 -12.44 -22.60 9.09
CA PRO A 159 -13.36 -21.48 9.15
C PRO A 159 -12.80 -20.25 8.40
N VAL A 160 -13.62 -19.63 7.56
CA VAL A 160 -13.29 -18.38 6.87
C VAL A 160 -13.88 -17.21 7.65
N VAL A 161 -13.04 -16.29 8.07
CA VAL A 161 -13.41 -15.04 8.75
C VAL A 161 -13.19 -13.88 7.80
N ILE A 162 -14.23 -13.12 7.50
CA ILE A 162 -14.15 -11.93 6.65
C ILE A 162 -13.99 -10.71 7.53
N ARG A 163 -12.94 -9.92 7.30
CA ARG A 163 -12.69 -8.66 7.98
C ARG A 163 -12.77 -7.51 6.98
N GLU A 164 -13.92 -6.89 6.92
CA GLU A 164 -14.14 -5.69 6.11
C GLU A 164 -13.37 -4.49 6.65
N LYS A 165 -13.04 -3.56 5.76
CA LYS A 165 -12.32 -2.33 6.11
C LYS A 165 -13.27 -1.36 6.84
N ALA A 166 -13.29 -1.40 8.15
CA ALA A 166 -14.02 -0.46 9.00
C ALA A 166 -13.47 0.98 8.92
N GLY A 167 -14.21 1.93 9.48
CA GLY A 167 -13.76 3.31 9.66
C GLY A 167 -12.44 3.41 10.45
N ARG A 168 -11.73 4.55 10.29
CA ARG A 168 -10.39 4.70 10.88
C ARG A 168 -10.37 4.51 12.39
N ASP A 169 -11.34 5.11 13.12
CA ASP A 169 -11.39 5.01 14.58
C ASP A 169 -11.47 3.56 15.04
N VAL A 170 -12.37 2.79 14.46
CA VAL A 170 -12.53 1.36 14.77
C VAL A 170 -11.23 0.59 14.50
N ARG A 171 -10.60 0.80 13.34
CA ARG A 171 -9.36 0.09 12.97
C ARG A 171 -8.16 0.41 13.86
N VAL A 172 -8.13 1.58 14.46
CA VAL A 172 -6.97 2.06 15.23
C VAL A 172 -7.15 1.79 16.72
N ASN A 173 -8.40 1.79 17.22
CA ASN A 173 -8.68 1.70 18.65
C ASN A 173 -9.37 0.39 19.07
N HIS A 174 -10.17 -0.22 18.20
CA HIS A 174 -11.09 -1.29 18.59
C HIS A 174 -10.95 -2.59 17.79
N ASP A 175 -10.43 -2.51 16.56
CA ASP A 175 -10.18 -3.68 15.70
C ASP A 175 -8.94 -3.45 14.86
N THR A 176 -7.78 -3.46 15.51
CA THR A 176 -6.49 -3.32 14.83
C THR A 176 -6.17 -4.59 14.02
N MET A 177 -5.27 -4.48 13.02
CA MET A 177 -4.81 -5.66 12.29
C MET A 177 -4.08 -6.64 13.21
N GLU A 178 -3.33 -6.14 14.19
CA GLU A 178 -2.71 -6.95 15.23
C GLU A 178 -3.74 -7.80 15.99
N MET A 179 -4.82 -7.17 16.47
CA MET A 179 -5.89 -7.90 17.17
C MET A 179 -6.54 -8.96 16.28
N ALA A 180 -6.77 -8.65 15.01
CA ALA A 180 -7.36 -9.58 14.06
C ALA A 180 -6.44 -10.77 13.78
N LEU A 181 -5.15 -10.54 13.53
CA LEU A 181 -4.17 -11.58 13.20
C LEU A 181 -3.83 -12.47 14.44
N ASN A 182 -3.98 -11.95 15.65
CA ASN A 182 -3.81 -12.72 16.87
C ASN A 182 -5.02 -13.61 17.25
N ARG A 183 -6.15 -13.56 16.51
CA ARG A 183 -7.35 -14.37 16.73
C ARG A 183 -7.27 -15.75 16.08
N ASN A 184 -6.23 -16.52 16.38
CA ASN A 184 -6.07 -17.88 15.87
C ASN A 184 -6.06 -18.01 14.34
N VAL A 185 -5.50 -16.99 13.64
CA VAL A 185 -5.39 -16.97 12.19
C VAL A 185 -4.32 -17.93 11.70
N HIS A 186 -4.65 -18.79 10.74
CA HIS A 186 -3.74 -19.66 10.02
C HIS A 186 -2.95 -18.87 8.95
N CYS A 187 -3.70 -18.24 8.06
CA CYS A 187 -3.14 -17.35 7.03
C CYS A 187 -4.14 -16.24 6.70
N MET A 188 -3.66 -15.20 6.01
CA MET A 188 -4.48 -14.10 5.50
C MET A 188 -4.58 -14.16 3.97
N VAL A 189 -5.78 -13.85 3.45
CA VAL A 189 -6.03 -13.69 2.01
C VAL A 189 -6.48 -12.26 1.74
N THR A 190 -5.85 -11.59 0.79
CA THR A 190 -6.25 -10.24 0.37
C THR A 190 -6.02 -10.03 -1.12
N PHE A 191 -6.63 -9.01 -1.71
CA PHE A 191 -6.42 -8.65 -3.11
C PHE A 191 -5.04 -7.98 -3.29
N ASN A 192 -4.93 -6.70 -2.93
CA ASN A 192 -3.69 -5.92 -3.02
C ASN A 192 -3.53 -4.92 -1.85
N SER A 193 -4.02 -5.27 -0.67
CA SER A 193 -3.91 -4.40 0.50
C SER A 193 -2.52 -4.43 1.12
N ILE A 194 -2.07 -3.29 1.68
CA ILE A 194 -0.87 -3.24 2.53
C ILE A 194 -1.01 -4.09 3.80
N ALA A 195 -2.22 -4.54 4.15
CA ALA A 195 -2.44 -5.52 5.21
C ALA A 195 -1.65 -6.83 4.98
N ALA A 196 -1.26 -7.13 3.73
CA ALA A 196 -0.35 -8.23 3.42
C ALA A 196 1.02 -8.07 4.11
N VAL A 197 1.57 -6.87 4.12
CA VAL A 197 2.81 -6.55 4.85
C VAL A 197 2.61 -6.69 6.37
N GLU A 198 1.46 -6.21 6.89
CA GLU A 198 1.11 -6.39 8.31
C GLU A 198 0.99 -7.87 8.68
N SER A 199 0.43 -8.72 7.80
CA SER A 199 0.36 -10.17 8.03
C SER A 199 1.74 -10.79 8.24
N LEU A 200 2.71 -10.44 7.40
CA LEU A 200 4.10 -10.91 7.54
C LEU A 200 4.75 -10.42 8.84
N ILE A 201 4.52 -9.17 9.25
CA ILE A 201 5.01 -8.61 10.52
C ILE A 201 4.50 -9.44 11.71
N TYR A 202 3.23 -9.83 11.68
CA TYR A 202 2.62 -10.65 12.75
C TYR A 202 2.84 -12.16 12.57
N GLY A 203 3.77 -12.57 11.72
CA GLY A 203 4.16 -13.96 11.54
C GLY A 203 3.04 -14.82 10.96
N LYS A 204 2.23 -14.29 10.05
CA LYS A 204 1.18 -15.05 9.38
C LYS A 204 1.46 -15.12 7.87
N PRO A 205 1.38 -16.32 7.25
CA PRO A 205 1.43 -16.46 5.81
C PRO A 205 0.34 -15.60 5.14
N VAL A 206 0.63 -15.10 3.96
CA VAL A 206 -0.33 -14.27 3.23
C VAL A 206 -0.49 -14.73 1.79
N PHE A 207 -1.71 -14.63 1.28
CA PHE A 207 -2.08 -14.81 -0.12
C PHE A 207 -2.45 -13.46 -0.71
N THR A 208 -1.80 -13.07 -1.80
CA THR A 208 -2.11 -11.85 -2.56
C THR A 208 -2.75 -12.22 -3.88
N MET A 209 -4.07 -11.98 -3.98
CA MET A 209 -4.92 -12.43 -5.10
C MET A 209 -5.18 -11.34 -6.15
N GLY A 210 -4.44 -10.23 -6.07
CA GLY A 210 -4.48 -9.16 -7.07
C GLY A 210 -3.57 -9.42 -8.27
N PRO A 211 -3.57 -8.55 -9.28
CA PRO A 211 -2.64 -8.65 -10.39
C PRO A 211 -1.17 -8.63 -9.93
N THR A 212 -0.33 -9.41 -10.61
CA THR A 212 1.12 -9.45 -10.37
C THR A 212 1.74 -8.04 -10.46
N GLY A 213 2.70 -7.75 -9.60
CA GLY A 213 3.37 -6.45 -9.53
C GLY A 213 2.53 -5.34 -8.90
N THR A 214 1.53 -5.68 -8.09
CA THR A 214 0.66 -4.68 -7.45
C THR A 214 0.70 -4.69 -5.93
N ASN A 215 1.38 -5.66 -5.30
CA ASN A 215 1.47 -5.75 -3.85
C ASN A 215 2.92 -5.78 -3.36
N ALA A 216 3.24 -4.95 -2.38
CA ALA A 216 4.58 -4.87 -1.79
C ALA A 216 5.01 -6.14 -1.04
N ALA A 217 4.08 -6.98 -0.60
CA ALA A 217 4.36 -8.26 0.04
C ALA A 217 4.51 -9.40 -0.96
N GLU A 218 4.27 -9.18 -2.25
CA GLU A 218 4.23 -10.22 -3.29
C GLU A 218 5.48 -11.11 -3.32
N PRO A 219 6.72 -10.59 -3.13
CA PRO A 219 7.92 -11.44 -3.12
C PRO A 219 7.91 -12.52 -2.04
N LEU A 220 7.14 -12.35 -0.97
CA LEU A 220 7.03 -13.26 0.18
C LEU A 220 5.60 -13.76 0.40
N SER A 221 4.73 -13.66 -0.61
CA SER A 221 3.34 -14.09 -0.54
C SER A 221 3.08 -15.36 -1.35
N ASN A 222 1.97 -15.99 -1.05
CA ASN A 222 1.40 -17.07 -1.85
C ASN A 222 0.41 -16.49 -2.85
N THR A 223 0.23 -17.16 -3.99
CA THR A 223 -0.72 -16.76 -5.04
C THR A 223 -1.67 -17.87 -5.46
N ASP A 224 -1.44 -19.10 -5.01
CA ASP A 224 -2.24 -20.29 -5.33
C ASP A 224 -2.97 -20.81 -4.07
N LEU A 225 -4.28 -20.66 -4.03
CA LEU A 225 -5.12 -21.08 -2.90
C LEU A 225 -5.16 -22.62 -2.72
N ALA A 226 -4.71 -23.41 -3.70
CA ALA A 226 -4.57 -24.86 -3.52
C ALA A 226 -3.58 -25.22 -2.39
N ASN A 227 -2.67 -24.30 -2.06
CA ASN A 227 -1.70 -24.48 -0.98
C ASN A 227 -2.13 -23.88 0.37
N ILE A 228 -3.43 -23.55 0.53
CA ILE A 228 -3.89 -22.75 1.69
C ILE A 228 -3.71 -23.46 3.04
N ASP A 229 -3.72 -24.79 3.07
CA ASP A 229 -3.47 -25.58 4.29
C ASP A 229 -1.97 -25.70 4.64
N ASN A 230 -1.10 -25.58 3.64
CA ASN A 230 0.35 -25.64 3.79
C ASN A 230 1.00 -24.46 3.04
N PRO A 231 0.71 -23.21 3.43
CA PRO A 231 1.20 -22.05 2.73
C PRO A 231 2.71 -21.89 2.92
N PHE A 232 3.39 -21.35 1.91
CA PHE A 232 4.74 -20.86 2.09
C PHE A 232 4.76 -19.81 3.19
N MET A 233 5.64 -19.99 4.16
CA MET A 233 5.92 -19.03 5.22
C MET A 233 7.36 -18.59 5.12
N PRO A 234 7.64 -17.31 4.80
CA PRO A 234 9.00 -16.81 4.75
C PRO A 234 9.66 -16.83 6.13
N SER A 235 10.99 -16.95 6.13
CA SER A 235 11.77 -16.79 7.34
C SER A 235 11.69 -15.36 7.90
N MET A 236 12.01 -15.20 9.18
CA MET A 236 12.04 -13.86 9.80
C MET A 236 13.08 -12.94 9.14
N ASP A 237 14.19 -13.49 8.63
CA ASP A 237 15.22 -12.71 7.97
C ASP A 237 14.76 -12.22 6.59
N GLU A 238 14.04 -13.03 5.82
CA GLU A 238 13.42 -12.61 4.55
C GLU A 238 12.38 -11.51 4.80
N VAL A 239 11.53 -11.68 5.80
CA VAL A 239 10.54 -10.65 6.18
C VAL A 239 11.25 -9.37 6.62
N ARG A 240 12.27 -9.47 7.49
CA ARG A 240 13.06 -8.31 7.91
C ARG A 240 13.66 -7.59 6.73
N ASN A 241 14.29 -8.32 5.80
CA ASN A 241 14.89 -7.73 4.61
C ASN A 241 13.86 -6.99 3.74
N LEU A 242 12.68 -7.59 3.51
CA LEU A 242 11.58 -6.91 2.82
C LEU A 242 11.20 -5.61 3.54
N LEU A 243 11.03 -5.64 4.87
CA LEU A 243 10.64 -4.45 5.64
C LEU A 243 11.73 -3.37 5.65
N CYS A 244 13.00 -3.73 5.65
CA CYS A 244 14.09 -2.76 5.46
C CYS A 244 13.93 -2.02 4.12
N ASN A 245 13.71 -2.75 3.03
CA ASN A 245 13.47 -2.15 1.72
C ASN A 245 12.22 -1.24 1.71
N LEU A 246 11.12 -1.69 2.29
CA LEU A 246 9.88 -0.90 2.36
C LEU A 246 10.00 0.32 3.27
N ALA A 247 10.85 0.28 4.31
CA ALA A 247 11.11 1.44 5.17
C ALA A 247 11.75 2.60 4.39
N TYR A 248 12.51 2.30 3.35
CA TYR A 248 13.06 3.29 2.43
C TYR A 248 12.08 3.79 1.36
N GLN A 249 10.87 3.24 1.32
CA GLN A 249 9.79 3.66 0.42
C GLN A 249 8.65 4.38 1.17
N GLN A 250 8.87 4.71 2.46
CA GLN A 250 7.92 5.48 3.25
C GLN A 250 8.65 6.61 3.98
N PHE A 251 7.99 7.76 4.06
CA PHE A 251 8.60 9.02 4.49
C PHE A 251 7.68 9.77 5.44
N THR A 252 8.27 10.53 6.35
CA THR A 252 7.59 11.55 7.14
C THR A 252 7.34 12.80 6.30
N VAL A 253 6.42 13.65 6.74
CA VAL A 253 6.18 14.95 6.09
C VAL A 253 7.43 15.84 6.10
N HIS A 254 8.24 15.73 7.16
CA HIS A 254 9.51 16.46 7.25
C HIS A 254 10.49 16.01 6.15
N GLU A 255 10.66 14.71 5.97
CA GLU A 255 11.53 14.16 4.91
C GLU A 255 11.03 14.50 3.51
N MET A 256 9.71 14.59 3.32
CA MET A 256 9.15 15.08 2.06
C MET A 256 9.56 16.53 1.80
N ARG A 257 9.34 17.40 2.80
CA ARG A 257 9.61 18.84 2.67
C ARG A 257 11.08 19.19 2.51
N SER A 258 11.99 18.41 3.13
CA SER A 258 13.44 18.63 3.05
C SER A 258 14.06 18.23 1.71
N GLY A 259 13.30 17.58 0.82
CA GLY A 259 13.80 17.02 -0.45
C GLY A 259 14.35 15.59 -0.33
N TYR A 260 14.57 15.06 0.88
CA TYR A 260 15.11 13.73 1.07
C TYR A 260 14.28 12.64 0.36
N ALA A 261 12.95 12.71 0.46
CA ALA A 261 12.08 11.74 -0.21
C ALA A 261 12.23 11.81 -1.74
N TRP A 262 12.34 13.01 -2.30
CA TRP A 262 12.54 13.22 -3.74
C TRP A 262 13.88 12.67 -4.23
N GLU A 263 14.97 13.04 -3.57
CA GLU A 263 16.32 12.56 -3.89
C GLU A 263 16.38 11.04 -3.84
N ARG A 264 15.80 10.46 -2.80
CA ARG A 264 15.78 9.03 -2.59
C ARG A 264 15.07 8.26 -3.71
N LEU A 265 13.91 8.73 -4.13
CA LEU A 265 13.09 8.09 -5.16
C LEU A 265 13.68 8.20 -6.57
N ASN A 266 14.56 9.18 -6.83
CA ASN A 266 15.09 9.45 -8.16
C ASN A 266 16.55 9.05 -8.34
N ASN A 267 17.36 8.95 -7.27
CA ASN A 267 18.79 8.68 -7.38
C ASN A 267 19.17 7.20 -7.12
N ASN A 268 18.21 6.31 -6.81
CA ASN A 268 18.44 4.90 -6.47
C ASN A 268 19.58 4.68 -5.46
N VAL A 269 19.77 5.60 -4.51
CA VAL A 269 20.85 5.54 -3.52
C VAL A 269 20.39 4.71 -2.33
N PHE A 270 21.01 3.54 -2.13
CA PHE A 270 21.17 2.96 -0.80
C PHE A 270 22.48 3.43 -0.25
#